data_5679a869402c9e115ca1f384b166a30e
#
_entry.id   5679a869402c9e115ca1f384b166a30e
#
_cell.length_a   1.000
_cell.length_b   1.000
_cell.length_c   1.000
_cell.angle_alpha   90.00
_cell.angle_beta   90.00
_cell.angle_gamma   90.00
#
_symmetry.space_group_name_H-M   'P 1'
#
loop_
_entity.id
_entity.type
_entity.pdbx_description
1 polymer ?
#
loop_
_entity_poly.entity_id
_entity_poly.type
_entity_poly.pdbx_seq_one_letter_code
_entity_poly.pdbx_strand_id
1 'polypeptide(L)'
;MRFTRRQRWLTIPVAIGISVLLAGCTQQQLQGFLPTEAGTTNHVDSVIGLWVTAWIVLLAVGVITWGLTIWAAVVYRRRKGQTGLPVQMRYNMPIEIFYTIVPLILVLGFFAFTAKDQAAIEARFDQPEVKVQVFGKQWAWDFNYLGGETESGQTISGGAYEQGVQAVDDPDGPQGSVDKDKLPTLYLPVDTKVELELNTRDTLHSFWVVDFLYKKDLISGKTNYMTFIPEKEGTYMGKCAELCGEYHSLMLFQVKVVSIDEYNAYIASQKAAGFEGDLGTDYDRLQNLPGTDVPATTESSEE
;
A
#
# COMPACT_ATOMS: atom_id res chain seq x y z
N MET A 1 -19.50 52.97 -7.82
CA MET A 1 -19.02 52.78 -6.43
C MET A 1 -17.50 52.73 -6.44
N ARG A 2 -16.79 53.73 -5.84
CA ARG A 2 -15.33 53.71 -5.72
C ARG A 2 -14.97 52.98 -4.43
N PHE A 3 -14.49 51.78 -4.54
CA PHE A 3 -13.97 51.05 -3.37
C PHE A 3 -12.80 51.80 -2.75
N THR A 4 -12.82 52.03 -1.45
CA THR A 4 -11.73 52.65 -0.71
C THR A 4 -10.49 51.70 -0.74
N ARG A 5 -9.27 52.27 -0.60
CA ARG A 5 -8.02 51.49 -0.65
C ARG A 5 -8.01 50.33 0.37
N ARG A 6 -8.68 50.55 1.50
CA ARG A 6 -8.82 49.54 2.58
C ARG A 6 -9.75 48.38 2.21
N GLN A 7 -10.81 48.64 1.43
CA GLN A 7 -11.73 47.62 0.94
C GLN A 7 -11.08 46.73 -0.14
N ARG A 8 -10.19 47.29 -1.00
CA ARG A 8 -9.45 46.52 -2.00
C ARG A 8 -8.49 45.50 -1.36
N TRP A 9 -7.89 45.80 -0.20
CA TRP A 9 -7.02 44.87 0.52
C TRP A 9 -7.78 43.70 1.16
N LEU A 10 -9.07 43.82 1.42
CA LEU A 10 -9.91 42.75 1.94
C LEU A 10 -10.58 41.93 0.81
N THR A 11 -10.88 42.56 -0.33
CA THR A 11 -11.55 41.85 -1.45
C THR A 11 -10.61 40.87 -2.17
N ILE A 12 -9.31 41.15 -2.24
CA ILE A 12 -8.33 40.26 -2.89
C ILE A 12 -8.22 38.91 -2.16
N PRO A 13 -7.93 38.83 -0.84
CA PRO A 13 -7.86 37.55 -0.14
C PRO A 13 -9.21 36.82 -0.09
N VAL A 14 -10.33 37.53 -0.05
CA VAL A 14 -11.67 36.93 -0.12
C VAL A 14 -11.91 36.33 -1.51
N ALA A 15 -11.56 37.04 -2.58
CA ALA A 15 -11.70 36.53 -3.94
C ALA A 15 -10.79 35.31 -4.18
N ILE A 16 -9.56 35.33 -3.70
CA ILE A 16 -8.64 34.19 -3.75
C ILE A 16 -9.20 33.00 -2.96
N GLY A 17 -9.71 33.24 -1.74
CA GLY A 17 -10.34 32.20 -0.92
C GLY A 17 -11.55 31.57 -1.61
N ILE A 18 -12.42 32.36 -2.24
CA ILE A 18 -13.57 31.88 -3.03
C ILE A 18 -13.09 31.11 -4.26
N SER A 19 -12.06 31.59 -4.97
CA SER A 19 -11.51 30.90 -6.14
C SER A 19 -10.90 29.54 -5.78
N VAL A 20 -10.20 29.43 -4.64
CA VAL A 20 -9.68 28.17 -4.13
C VAL A 20 -10.81 27.21 -3.74
N LEU A 21 -11.88 27.70 -3.13
CA LEU A 21 -13.05 26.88 -2.77
C LEU A 21 -13.84 26.42 -4.01
N LEU A 22 -13.85 27.20 -5.10
CA LEU A 22 -14.53 26.88 -6.35
C LEU A 22 -13.69 26.01 -7.30
N ALA A 23 -12.37 25.91 -7.08
CA ALA A 23 -11.47 25.12 -7.92
C ALA A 23 -11.76 23.60 -7.86
N GLY A 24 -12.51 23.15 -6.86
CA GLY A 24 -12.76 21.72 -6.62
C GLY A 24 -11.49 20.97 -6.22
N CYS A 25 -11.63 19.87 -5.51
CA CYS A 25 -10.52 18.97 -5.26
C CYS A 25 -10.40 17.97 -6.42
N THR A 26 -9.17 17.66 -6.84
CA THR A 26 -8.92 16.54 -7.74
C THR A 26 -9.19 15.22 -7.00
N GLN A 27 -9.45 14.14 -7.75
CA GLN A 27 -9.63 12.81 -7.14
C GLN A 27 -8.44 12.44 -6.23
N GLN A 28 -7.23 12.70 -6.69
CA GLN A 28 -6.02 12.45 -5.90
C GLN A 28 -5.98 13.26 -4.58
N GLN A 29 -6.45 14.51 -4.59
CA GLN A 29 -6.56 15.31 -3.35
C GLN A 29 -7.63 14.77 -2.41
N LEU A 30 -8.77 14.30 -2.95
CA LEU A 30 -9.84 13.69 -2.15
C LEU A 30 -9.38 12.39 -1.48
N GLN A 31 -8.46 11.67 -2.10
CA GLN A 31 -7.84 10.46 -1.55
C GLN A 31 -6.63 10.75 -0.65
N GLY A 32 -6.35 12.02 -0.33
CA GLY A 32 -5.22 12.40 0.52
C GLY A 32 -3.86 12.08 -0.10
N PHE A 33 -3.75 12.20 -1.43
CA PHE A 33 -2.54 11.95 -2.23
C PHE A 33 -2.00 10.51 -2.17
N LEU A 34 -2.81 9.54 -1.77
CA LEU A 34 -2.41 8.14 -1.85
C LEU A 34 -2.19 7.70 -3.30
N PRO A 35 -1.17 6.88 -3.58
CA PRO A 35 -0.80 6.44 -4.93
C PRO A 35 -1.70 5.28 -5.41
N THR A 36 -3.01 5.51 -5.50
CA THR A 36 -4.00 4.51 -5.89
C THR A 36 -5.21 5.17 -6.53
N GLU A 37 -6.09 4.36 -7.11
CA GLU A 37 -7.44 4.72 -7.48
C GLU A 37 -8.45 3.98 -6.59
N ALA A 38 -9.56 4.63 -6.23
CA ALA A 38 -10.63 3.99 -5.49
C ALA A 38 -11.18 2.76 -6.25
N GLY A 39 -11.56 1.71 -5.54
CA GLY A 39 -12.07 0.48 -6.14
C GLY A 39 -11.02 -0.38 -6.84
N THR A 40 -9.73 -0.23 -6.53
CA THR A 40 -8.69 -1.13 -7.06
C THR A 40 -8.77 -2.50 -6.42
N THR A 41 -9.02 -2.56 -5.11
CA THR A 41 -9.38 -3.78 -4.36
C THR A 41 -10.43 -3.47 -3.32
N ASN A 42 -11.11 -4.50 -2.81
CA ASN A 42 -12.13 -4.38 -1.76
C ASN A 42 -11.66 -3.70 -0.45
N HIS A 43 -10.34 -3.54 -0.24
CA HIS A 43 -9.78 -2.91 0.97
C HIS A 43 -9.39 -1.45 0.78
N VAL A 44 -9.12 -1.03 -0.47
CA VAL A 44 -8.55 0.28 -0.80
C VAL A 44 -9.41 1.43 -0.28
N ASP A 45 -10.73 1.36 -0.43
CA ASP A 45 -11.62 2.42 0.01
C ASP A 45 -11.64 2.59 1.53
N SER A 46 -11.55 1.50 2.29
CA SER A 46 -11.41 1.55 3.76
C SER A 46 -10.11 2.23 4.18
N VAL A 47 -9.00 1.90 3.52
CA VAL A 47 -7.69 2.51 3.80
C VAL A 47 -7.69 4.00 3.46
N ILE A 48 -8.26 4.39 2.30
CA ILE A 48 -8.43 5.80 1.92
C ILE A 48 -9.28 6.54 2.96
N GLY A 49 -10.39 5.94 3.36
CA GLY A 49 -11.30 6.52 4.37
C GLY A 49 -10.61 6.76 5.72
N LEU A 50 -9.87 5.77 6.21
CA LEU A 50 -9.10 5.88 7.46
C LEU A 50 -8.03 6.99 7.34
N TRP A 51 -7.28 7.02 6.25
CA TRP A 51 -6.24 8.01 5.98
C TRP A 51 -6.78 9.44 5.93
N VAL A 52 -7.83 9.67 5.13
CA VAL A 52 -8.45 10.99 4.98
C VAL A 52 -9.06 11.47 6.30
N THR A 53 -9.75 10.57 7.03
CA THR A 53 -10.32 10.89 8.35
C THR A 53 -9.22 11.26 9.34
N ALA A 54 -8.10 10.54 9.36
CA ALA A 54 -6.95 10.85 10.20
C ALA A 54 -6.41 12.25 9.90
N TRP A 55 -6.26 12.61 8.62
CA TRP A 55 -5.81 13.96 8.22
C TRP A 55 -6.78 15.06 8.66
N ILE A 56 -8.10 14.86 8.51
CA ILE A 56 -9.11 15.84 8.95
C ILE A 56 -8.98 16.11 10.44
N VAL A 57 -8.90 15.07 11.26
CA VAL A 57 -8.77 15.20 12.72
C VAL A 57 -7.43 15.82 13.11
N LEU A 58 -6.32 15.37 12.50
CA LEU A 58 -4.99 15.94 12.74
C LEU A 58 -4.93 17.44 12.41
N LEU A 59 -5.50 17.85 11.28
CA LEU A 59 -5.54 19.24 10.88
C LEU A 59 -6.42 20.07 11.83
N ALA A 60 -7.57 19.55 12.27
CA ALA A 60 -8.42 20.24 13.25
C ALA A 60 -7.68 20.46 14.59
N VAL A 61 -7.06 19.42 15.13
CA VAL A 61 -6.23 19.52 16.35
C VAL A 61 -5.04 20.44 16.13
N GLY A 62 -4.38 20.33 14.97
CA GLY A 62 -3.26 21.18 14.57
C GLY A 62 -3.63 22.67 14.57
N VAL A 63 -4.75 23.03 13.92
CA VAL A 63 -5.24 24.43 13.89
C VAL A 63 -5.53 24.95 15.29
N ILE A 64 -6.17 24.15 16.15
CA ILE A 64 -6.43 24.54 17.55
C ILE A 64 -5.10 24.76 18.29
N THR A 65 -4.18 23.80 18.22
CA THR A 65 -2.91 23.85 18.94
C THR A 65 -2.03 25.01 18.47
N TRP A 66 -1.85 25.18 17.17
CA TRP A 66 -1.09 26.29 16.59
C TRP A 66 -1.77 27.63 16.85
N GLY A 67 -3.10 27.68 16.74
CA GLY A 67 -3.87 28.89 17.06
C GLY A 67 -3.65 29.35 18.51
N LEU A 68 -3.75 28.41 19.47
CA LEU A 68 -3.48 28.71 20.89
C LEU A 68 -2.03 29.11 21.14
N THR A 69 -1.08 28.43 20.50
CA THR A 69 0.36 28.73 20.62
C THR A 69 0.69 30.13 20.09
N ILE A 70 0.23 30.46 18.90
CA ILE A 70 0.44 31.79 18.29
C ILE A 70 -0.26 32.86 19.12
N TRP A 71 -1.51 32.60 19.51
CA TRP A 71 -2.23 33.54 20.42
C TRP A 71 -1.47 33.82 21.69
N ALA A 72 -0.96 32.78 22.38
CA ALA A 72 -0.17 32.91 23.58
C ALA A 72 1.11 33.71 23.32
N ALA A 73 1.85 33.44 22.26
CA ALA A 73 3.05 34.14 21.86
C ALA A 73 2.82 35.66 21.60
N VAL A 74 1.69 36.01 21.03
CA VAL A 74 1.32 37.40 20.72
C VAL A 74 0.80 38.13 21.94
N VAL A 75 -0.10 37.53 22.70
CA VAL A 75 -0.81 38.18 23.82
C VAL A 75 0.08 38.27 25.05
N TYR A 76 0.79 37.21 25.40
CA TYR A 76 1.60 37.14 26.63
C TYR A 76 3.07 37.48 26.40
N ARG A 77 3.44 37.99 25.23
CA ARG A 77 4.82 38.46 24.99
C ARG A 77 5.19 39.59 25.96
N ARG A 78 6.41 39.56 26.48
CA ARG A 78 6.97 40.64 27.35
C ARG A 78 7.04 41.95 26.57
N ARG A 79 6.44 43.00 27.11
CA ARG A 79 6.43 44.34 26.50
C ARG A 79 7.50 45.20 27.13
N LYS A 80 7.93 46.25 26.38
CA LYS A 80 8.91 47.24 26.88
C LYS A 80 8.37 47.92 28.16
N GLY A 81 9.15 47.90 29.25
CA GLY A 81 8.77 48.46 30.56
C GLY A 81 8.14 47.44 31.53
N GLN A 82 7.85 46.21 31.14
CA GLN A 82 7.44 45.18 32.09
C GLN A 82 8.64 44.63 32.87
N THR A 83 8.58 44.68 34.19
CA THR A 83 9.61 44.18 35.11
C THR A 83 9.03 43.06 35.98
N GLY A 84 9.89 42.15 36.44
CA GLY A 84 9.49 41.02 37.28
C GLY A 84 9.07 39.78 36.51
N LEU A 85 8.71 38.73 37.22
CA LEU A 85 8.17 37.49 36.68
C LEU A 85 6.65 37.62 36.47
N PRO A 86 6.08 37.02 35.41
CA PRO A 86 4.63 36.95 35.25
C PRO A 86 4.01 36.15 36.40
N VAL A 87 2.71 36.35 36.63
CA VAL A 87 1.94 35.58 37.61
C VAL A 87 2.06 34.07 37.28
N GLN A 88 2.49 33.30 38.27
CA GLN A 88 2.67 31.87 38.16
C GLN A 88 1.45 31.15 38.76
N MET A 89 0.72 30.41 37.95
CA MET A 89 -0.30 29.46 38.43
C MET A 89 0.33 28.10 38.63
N ARG A 90 0.20 27.50 39.82
CA ARG A 90 0.70 26.17 40.12
C ARG A 90 -0.21 25.09 39.55
N TYR A 91 -1.51 25.25 39.63
CA TYR A 91 -2.52 24.27 39.26
C TYR A 91 -3.71 24.93 38.59
N ASN A 92 -4.28 24.22 37.60
CA ASN A 92 -5.60 24.53 37.10
C ASN A 92 -6.30 23.18 36.80
N MET A 93 -6.87 22.60 37.84
CA MET A 93 -7.48 21.27 37.79
C MET A 93 -8.46 21.07 36.60
N PRO A 94 -9.37 21.99 36.26
CA PRO A 94 -10.25 21.84 35.12
C PRO A 94 -9.50 21.72 33.78
N ILE A 95 -8.47 22.54 33.57
CA ILE A 95 -7.65 22.51 32.34
C ILE A 95 -6.80 21.25 32.31
N GLU A 96 -6.25 20.81 33.41
CA GLU A 96 -5.44 19.60 33.55
C GLU A 96 -6.26 18.34 33.21
N ILE A 97 -7.47 18.22 33.77
CA ILE A 97 -8.40 17.15 33.44
C ILE A 97 -8.76 17.20 31.95
N PHE A 98 -9.07 18.38 31.44
CA PHE A 98 -9.47 18.55 30.04
C PHE A 98 -8.38 18.09 29.07
N TYR A 99 -7.13 18.59 29.22
CA TYR A 99 -6.06 18.22 28.28
C TYR A 99 -5.54 16.78 28.49
N THR A 100 -5.90 16.10 29.56
CA THR A 100 -5.63 14.69 29.78
C THR A 100 -6.72 13.81 29.16
N ILE A 101 -7.97 14.10 29.46
CA ILE A 101 -9.11 13.24 29.08
C ILE A 101 -9.45 13.37 27.59
N VAL A 102 -9.44 14.58 27.03
CA VAL A 102 -9.82 14.78 25.62
C VAL A 102 -8.87 14.06 24.65
N PRO A 103 -7.54 14.19 24.74
CA PRO A 103 -6.62 13.42 23.91
C PRO A 103 -6.75 11.91 24.11
N LEU A 104 -6.99 11.45 25.35
CA LEU A 104 -7.19 10.04 25.63
C LEU A 104 -8.44 9.48 24.91
N ILE A 105 -9.55 10.19 24.93
CA ILE A 105 -10.77 9.81 24.20
C ILE A 105 -10.52 9.77 22.69
N LEU A 106 -9.78 10.77 22.14
CA LEU A 106 -9.43 10.81 20.71
C LEU A 106 -8.57 9.60 20.33
N VAL A 107 -7.53 9.30 21.10
CA VAL A 107 -6.63 8.16 20.83
C VAL A 107 -7.38 6.84 20.89
N LEU A 108 -8.19 6.62 21.94
CA LEU A 108 -8.99 5.39 22.09
C LEU A 108 -10.02 5.25 20.97
N GLY A 109 -10.65 6.34 20.54
CA GLY A 109 -11.55 6.36 19.39
C GLY A 109 -10.84 5.96 18.10
N PHE A 110 -9.69 6.59 17.79
CA PHE A 110 -8.88 6.23 16.63
C PHE A 110 -8.42 4.77 16.66
N PHE A 111 -7.95 4.32 17.82
CA PHE A 111 -7.54 2.92 17.99
C PHE A 111 -8.68 1.95 17.67
N ALA A 112 -9.90 2.23 18.14
CA ALA A 112 -11.05 1.37 17.87
C ALA A 112 -11.39 1.29 16.37
N PHE A 113 -11.34 2.43 15.65
CA PHE A 113 -11.54 2.46 14.20
C PHE A 113 -10.44 1.71 13.46
N THR A 114 -9.18 2.00 13.76
CA THR A 114 -8.03 1.35 13.12
C THR A 114 -8.04 -0.16 13.37
N ALA A 115 -8.32 -0.60 14.60
CA ALA A 115 -8.38 -2.03 14.94
C ALA A 115 -9.51 -2.75 14.20
N LYS A 116 -10.65 -2.10 14.00
CA LYS A 116 -11.76 -2.64 13.20
C LYS A 116 -11.36 -2.84 11.74
N ASP A 117 -10.78 -1.80 11.10
CA ASP A 117 -10.39 -1.86 9.69
C ASP A 117 -9.25 -2.86 9.49
N GLN A 118 -8.27 -2.89 10.39
CA GLN A 118 -7.20 -3.89 10.37
C GLN A 118 -7.75 -5.30 10.48
N ALA A 119 -8.68 -5.57 11.39
CA ALA A 119 -9.29 -6.89 11.53
C ALA A 119 -10.03 -7.33 10.26
N ALA A 120 -10.66 -6.39 9.55
CA ALA A 120 -11.35 -6.69 8.29
C ALA A 120 -10.36 -6.99 7.16
N ILE A 121 -9.25 -6.25 7.06
CA ILE A 121 -8.20 -6.46 6.04
C ILE A 121 -7.45 -7.77 6.28
N GLU A 122 -7.20 -8.14 7.55
CA GLU A 122 -6.48 -9.35 7.93
C GLU A 122 -7.35 -10.62 7.97
N ALA A 123 -8.68 -10.48 7.82
CA ALA A 123 -9.58 -11.61 7.81
C ALA A 123 -9.35 -12.49 6.57
N ARG A 124 -9.11 -13.78 6.80
CA ARG A 124 -8.99 -14.75 5.71
C ARG A 124 -10.38 -15.15 5.19
N PHE A 125 -10.45 -15.45 3.91
CA PHE A 125 -11.64 -16.07 3.34
C PHE A 125 -11.75 -17.52 3.78
N ASP A 126 -12.94 -17.97 4.17
CA ASP A 126 -13.18 -19.38 4.50
C ASP A 126 -12.94 -20.28 3.28
N GLN A 127 -13.28 -19.79 2.09
CA GLN A 127 -13.10 -20.47 0.83
C GLN A 127 -12.55 -19.44 -0.19
N PRO A 128 -11.22 -19.32 -0.32
CA PRO A 128 -10.63 -18.52 -1.38
C PRO A 128 -10.83 -19.22 -2.74
N GLU A 129 -11.15 -18.43 -3.76
CA GLU A 129 -11.40 -18.90 -5.12
C GLU A 129 -10.09 -19.07 -5.92
N VAL A 130 -9.09 -18.31 -5.56
CA VAL A 130 -7.74 -18.34 -6.18
C VAL A 130 -6.69 -18.42 -5.09
N LYS A 131 -5.76 -19.35 -5.24
CA LYS A 131 -4.60 -19.47 -4.36
C LYS A 131 -3.31 -19.36 -5.14
N VAL A 132 -2.39 -18.53 -4.66
CA VAL A 132 -1.05 -18.38 -5.20
C VAL A 132 -0.05 -18.41 -4.06
N GLN A 133 1.01 -19.23 -4.20
CA GLN A 133 2.16 -19.16 -3.31
C GLN A 133 3.16 -18.14 -3.88
N VAL A 134 3.55 -17.21 -3.05
CA VAL A 134 4.54 -16.18 -3.34
C VAL A 134 5.80 -16.47 -2.57
N PHE A 135 6.91 -16.57 -3.26
CA PHE A 135 8.22 -16.71 -2.65
C PHE A 135 9.08 -15.48 -2.93
N GLY A 136 9.52 -14.80 -1.87
CA GLY A 136 10.58 -13.81 -1.96
C GLY A 136 11.94 -14.48 -1.92
N LYS A 137 12.87 -14.03 -2.74
CA LYS A 137 14.29 -14.45 -2.74
C LYS A 137 15.16 -13.24 -3.06
N GLN A 138 16.44 -13.31 -2.75
CA GLN A 138 17.39 -12.24 -3.07
C GLN A 138 17.84 -12.36 -4.54
N TRP A 139 17.31 -11.49 -5.48
CA TRP A 139 16.38 -10.37 -5.29
C TRP A 139 15.30 -10.41 -6.36
N ALA A 140 14.39 -11.37 -6.25
CA ALA A 140 13.29 -11.60 -7.19
C ALA A 140 12.08 -12.23 -6.50
N TRP A 141 11.00 -12.47 -7.27
CA TRP A 141 9.74 -13.04 -6.81
C TRP A 141 9.35 -14.24 -7.66
N ASP A 142 9.04 -15.39 -7.03
CA ASP A 142 8.46 -16.54 -7.70
C ASP A 142 6.98 -16.66 -7.34
N PHE A 143 6.16 -17.11 -8.28
CA PHE A 143 4.73 -17.29 -8.09
C PHE A 143 4.30 -18.71 -8.52
N ASN A 144 3.79 -19.52 -7.59
CA ASN A 144 3.16 -20.81 -7.86
C ASN A 144 1.64 -20.64 -7.91
N TYR A 145 1.03 -20.95 -9.04
CA TYR A 145 -0.40 -20.84 -9.24
C TYR A 145 -1.08 -22.16 -8.88
N LEU A 146 -1.78 -22.22 -7.76
CA LEU A 146 -2.44 -23.44 -7.29
C LEU A 146 -3.83 -23.63 -7.90
N GLY A 147 -4.40 -22.59 -8.50
CA GLY A 147 -5.73 -22.60 -9.08
C GLY A 147 -6.85 -22.59 -8.04
N GLY A 148 -8.05 -22.95 -8.47
CA GLY A 148 -9.22 -23.00 -7.62
C GLY A 148 -10.52 -23.06 -8.43
N GLU A 149 -11.61 -22.57 -7.80
CA GLU A 149 -12.95 -22.53 -8.40
C GLU A 149 -13.72 -21.33 -7.81
N THR A 150 -14.48 -20.66 -8.67
CA THR A 150 -15.35 -19.56 -8.22
C THR A 150 -16.57 -20.10 -7.49
N GLU A 151 -17.26 -19.27 -6.72
CA GLU A 151 -18.53 -19.63 -6.09
C GLU A 151 -19.61 -20.04 -7.10
N SER A 152 -19.51 -19.57 -8.35
CA SER A 152 -20.40 -19.96 -9.45
C SER A 152 -20.03 -21.27 -10.13
N GLY A 153 -18.93 -21.94 -9.71
CA GLY A 153 -18.46 -23.20 -10.29
C GLY A 153 -17.58 -23.03 -11.54
N GLN A 154 -17.06 -21.81 -11.81
CA GLN A 154 -16.12 -21.61 -12.91
C GLN A 154 -14.72 -22.01 -12.47
N THR A 155 -14.05 -22.85 -13.26
CA THR A 155 -12.70 -23.33 -12.97
C THR A 155 -11.66 -22.20 -13.15
N ILE A 156 -10.78 -22.07 -12.18
CA ILE A 156 -9.60 -21.21 -12.21
C ILE A 156 -8.37 -22.11 -12.30
N SER A 157 -7.66 -22.01 -13.41
CA SER A 157 -6.53 -22.88 -13.73
C SER A 157 -5.37 -22.71 -12.75
N GLY A 158 -4.63 -23.79 -12.49
CA GLY A 158 -3.43 -23.82 -11.66
C GLY A 158 -2.44 -24.87 -12.14
N GLY A 159 -1.43 -25.19 -11.33
CA GLY A 159 -0.36 -26.13 -11.66
C GLY A 159 0.61 -25.55 -12.68
N ALA A 160 0.94 -24.29 -12.56
CA ALA A 160 1.99 -23.59 -13.29
C ALA A 160 2.70 -22.61 -12.37
N TYR A 161 3.89 -22.15 -12.76
CA TYR A 161 4.65 -21.19 -12.00
C TYR A 161 5.24 -20.08 -12.88
N GLU A 162 5.56 -18.96 -12.25
CA GLU A 162 6.39 -17.89 -12.77
C GLU A 162 7.68 -17.83 -11.96
N GLN A 163 8.80 -18.05 -12.65
CA GLN A 163 10.13 -17.91 -12.04
C GLN A 163 10.63 -16.50 -12.23
N GLY A 164 10.73 -15.73 -11.14
CA GLY A 164 11.17 -14.36 -11.23
C GLY A 164 12.67 -14.19 -11.33
N VAL A 165 13.05 -13.16 -12.06
CA VAL A 165 14.42 -12.66 -12.18
C VAL A 165 14.52 -11.24 -11.62
N GLN A 166 15.73 -10.83 -11.25
CA GLN A 166 16.00 -9.46 -10.80
C GLN A 166 15.70 -8.46 -11.92
N ALA A 167 15.12 -7.32 -11.55
CA ALA A 167 14.89 -6.23 -12.52
C ALA A 167 16.20 -5.77 -13.17
N VAL A 168 16.14 -5.49 -14.45
CA VAL A 168 17.26 -4.97 -15.25
C VAL A 168 16.97 -3.57 -15.73
N ASP A 169 18.00 -2.81 -15.99
CA ASP A 169 17.88 -1.46 -16.56
C ASP A 169 17.19 -1.51 -17.92
N ASP A 170 16.35 -0.54 -18.19
CA ASP A 170 15.75 -0.30 -19.51
C ASP A 170 16.76 0.44 -20.38
N PRO A 171 17.33 -0.21 -21.44
CA PRO A 171 18.35 0.40 -22.27
C PRO A 171 17.81 1.56 -23.14
N ASP A 172 16.51 1.59 -23.38
CA ASP A 172 15.83 2.59 -24.22
C ASP A 172 15.09 3.65 -23.37
N GLY A 173 15.07 3.48 -22.04
CA GLY A 173 14.38 4.35 -21.10
C GLY A 173 15.25 5.44 -20.47
N PRO A 174 14.67 6.32 -19.65
CA PRO A 174 15.42 7.27 -18.85
C PRO A 174 16.40 6.58 -17.90
N GLN A 175 17.52 7.27 -17.56
CA GLN A 175 18.49 6.73 -16.61
C GLN A 175 17.85 6.33 -15.28
N GLY A 176 18.06 5.07 -14.87
CA GLY A 176 17.49 4.49 -13.64
C GLY A 176 16.08 3.93 -13.81
N SER A 177 15.53 3.87 -15.02
CA SER A 177 14.34 3.11 -15.32
C SER A 177 14.66 1.62 -15.48
N VAL A 178 13.66 0.77 -15.23
CA VAL A 178 13.76 -0.68 -15.38
C VAL A 178 12.92 -1.15 -16.57
N ASP A 179 13.39 -2.19 -17.25
CA ASP A 179 12.66 -2.86 -18.31
C ASP A 179 11.45 -3.60 -17.71
N LYS A 180 10.26 -3.01 -17.89
CA LYS A 180 9.02 -3.55 -17.31
C LYS A 180 8.58 -4.86 -17.94
N ASP A 181 8.95 -5.10 -19.19
CA ASP A 181 8.55 -6.31 -19.93
C ASP A 181 9.30 -7.55 -19.42
N LYS A 182 10.40 -7.35 -18.70
CA LYS A 182 11.20 -8.41 -18.08
C LYS A 182 10.91 -8.61 -16.57
N LEU A 183 10.01 -7.84 -16.00
CA LEU A 183 9.63 -8.04 -14.61
C LEU A 183 8.77 -9.30 -14.45
N PRO A 184 9.00 -10.10 -13.39
CA PRO A 184 8.10 -11.20 -13.04
C PRO A 184 6.69 -10.65 -12.84
N THR A 185 5.70 -11.33 -13.41
CA THR A 185 4.32 -10.83 -13.46
C THR A 185 3.36 -11.81 -12.80
N LEU A 186 2.75 -11.37 -11.71
CA LEU A 186 1.67 -12.07 -11.05
C LEU A 186 0.34 -11.78 -11.77
N TYR A 187 -0.27 -12.79 -12.38
CA TYR A 187 -1.61 -12.70 -12.95
C TYR A 187 -2.67 -13.03 -11.90
N LEU A 188 -3.73 -12.25 -11.85
CA LEU A 188 -4.85 -12.45 -10.94
C LEU A 188 -6.17 -12.21 -11.69
N PRO A 189 -7.18 -13.06 -11.50
CA PRO A 189 -8.49 -12.83 -12.09
C PRO A 189 -9.26 -11.75 -11.30
N VAL A 190 -9.94 -10.84 -12.02
CA VAL A 190 -10.78 -9.80 -11.45
C VAL A 190 -12.00 -10.39 -10.71
N ASP A 191 -12.53 -9.69 -9.72
CA ASP A 191 -13.73 -10.02 -8.95
C ASP A 191 -13.71 -11.43 -8.31
N THR A 192 -12.51 -11.91 -7.93
CA THR A 192 -12.34 -13.21 -7.27
C THR A 192 -11.69 -13.07 -5.91
N LYS A 193 -12.01 -13.99 -4.99
CA LYS A 193 -11.40 -14.06 -3.66
C LYS A 193 -10.01 -14.66 -3.74
N VAL A 194 -9.00 -13.80 -3.76
CA VAL A 194 -7.58 -14.18 -3.85
C VAL A 194 -7.00 -14.39 -2.45
N GLU A 195 -6.29 -15.49 -2.26
CA GLU A 195 -5.40 -15.73 -1.13
C GLU A 195 -3.98 -15.94 -1.62
N LEU A 196 -3.05 -15.09 -1.17
CA LEU A 196 -1.62 -15.24 -1.36
C LEU A 196 -1.01 -15.88 -0.11
N GLU A 197 -0.27 -16.99 -0.29
CA GLU A 197 0.57 -17.60 0.74
C GLU A 197 1.99 -17.03 0.60
N LEU A 198 2.39 -16.19 1.56
CA LEU A 198 3.65 -15.46 1.51
C LEU A 198 4.76 -16.20 2.24
N ASN A 199 5.77 -16.62 1.50
CA ASN A 199 6.93 -17.36 1.99
C ASN A 199 8.22 -16.71 1.50
N THR A 200 9.33 -16.96 2.17
CA THR A 200 10.66 -16.52 1.74
C THR A 200 11.61 -17.71 1.65
N ARG A 201 12.55 -17.66 0.69
CA ARG A 201 13.58 -18.67 0.51
C ARG A 201 14.86 -18.35 1.31
N ASP A 202 14.97 -17.13 1.82
CA ASP A 202 16.19 -16.63 2.46
C ASP A 202 15.90 -15.68 3.61
N THR A 203 16.00 -14.38 3.41
CA THR A 203 15.86 -13.35 4.43
C THR A 203 14.44 -12.79 4.48
N LEU A 204 14.24 -11.79 5.33
CA LEU A 204 12.99 -11.03 5.43
C LEU A 204 12.76 -10.20 4.16
N HIS A 205 11.55 -10.27 3.61
CA HIS A 205 11.05 -9.44 2.52
C HIS A 205 9.66 -8.91 2.88
N SER A 206 9.13 -7.97 2.12
CA SER A 206 7.73 -7.54 2.25
C SER A 206 7.09 -7.38 0.88
N PHE A 207 6.01 -8.11 0.64
CA PHE A 207 5.24 -8.05 -0.60
C PHE A 207 4.34 -6.82 -0.58
N TRP A 208 4.52 -5.93 -1.54
CA TRP A 208 3.74 -4.70 -1.63
C TRP A 208 3.37 -4.37 -3.07
N VAL A 209 2.08 -4.43 -3.37
CA VAL A 209 1.49 -3.82 -4.56
C VAL A 209 1.04 -2.42 -4.16
N VAL A 210 1.68 -1.39 -4.73
CA VAL A 210 1.55 -0.01 -4.26
C VAL A 210 0.11 0.48 -4.32
N ASP A 211 -0.57 0.20 -5.43
CA ASP A 211 -1.95 0.63 -5.68
C ASP A 211 -2.99 -0.09 -4.81
N PHE A 212 -2.65 -1.27 -4.25
CA PHE A 212 -3.56 -2.01 -3.37
C PHE A 212 -3.56 -1.48 -1.93
N LEU A 213 -2.64 -0.54 -1.60
CA LEU A 213 -2.45 0.04 -0.27
C LEU A 213 -2.28 -1.00 0.84
N TYR A 214 -1.83 -2.21 0.48
CA TYR A 214 -1.67 -3.33 1.38
C TYR A 214 -0.30 -3.98 1.16
N LYS A 215 0.47 -4.11 2.23
CA LYS A 215 1.75 -4.83 2.24
C LYS A 215 1.80 -5.82 3.39
N LYS A 216 2.54 -6.90 3.21
CA LYS A 216 2.72 -7.92 4.24
C LYS A 216 4.08 -8.57 4.14
N ASP A 217 4.68 -8.85 5.29
CA ASP A 217 6.03 -9.38 5.38
C ASP A 217 6.07 -10.89 5.12
N LEU A 218 7.16 -11.31 4.45
CA LEU A 218 7.58 -12.69 4.28
C LEU A 218 8.66 -12.98 5.30
N ILE A 219 8.35 -13.84 6.28
CA ILE A 219 9.21 -14.10 7.43
C ILE A 219 9.75 -15.53 7.30
N SER A 220 11.08 -15.69 7.43
CA SER A 220 11.72 -17.01 7.35
C SER A 220 11.13 -17.99 8.37
N GLY A 221 10.74 -19.17 7.89
CA GLY A 221 10.14 -20.23 8.71
C GLY A 221 8.68 -20.00 9.11
N LYS A 222 8.02 -18.95 8.57
CA LYS A 222 6.62 -18.66 8.83
C LYS A 222 5.88 -18.28 7.54
N THR A 223 4.80 -18.99 7.23
CA THR A 223 3.88 -18.57 6.16
C THR A 223 2.94 -17.49 6.66
N ASN A 224 2.90 -16.34 5.99
CA ASN A 224 1.87 -15.33 6.16
C ASN A 224 0.84 -15.43 5.04
N TYR A 225 -0.33 -14.86 5.27
CA TYR A 225 -1.43 -14.87 4.30
C TYR A 225 -1.90 -13.45 4.02
N MET A 226 -2.17 -13.16 2.75
CA MET A 226 -2.70 -11.89 2.29
C MET A 226 -3.93 -12.17 1.44
N THR A 227 -5.07 -11.59 1.81
CA THR A 227 -6.35 -11.84 1.16
C THR A 227 -6.97 -10.55 0.66
N PHE A 228 -7.50 -10.56 -0.54
CA PHE A 228 -8.20 -9.42 -1.15
C PHE A 228 -9.02 -9.87 -2.37
N ILE A 229 -9.90 -8.98 -2.83
CA ILE A 229 -10.61 -9.12 -4.10
C ILE A 229 -10.09 -7.99 -5.00
N PRO A 230 -9.39 -8.30 -6.12
CA PRO A 230 -9.06 -7.29 -7.12
C PRO A 230 -10.33 -6.90 -7.88
N GLU A 231 -10.73 -5.62 -7.82
CA GLU A 231 -12.01 -5.14 -8.37
C GLU A 231 -11.83 -4.39 -9.70
N LYS A 232 -10.59 -4.12 -10.11
CA LYS A 232 -10.30 -3.35 -11.31
C LYS A 232 -9.22 -4.01 -12.14
N GLU A 233 -9.53 -4.31 -13.40
CA GLU A 233 -8.54 -4.78 -14.37
C GLU A 233 -7.46 -3.73 -14.62
N GLY A 234 -6.21 -4.18 -14.80
CA GLY A 234 -5.08 -3.29 -15.04
C GLY A 234 -3.74 -3.92 -14.71
N THR A 235 -2.68 -3.13 -14.91
CA THR A 235 -1.32 -3.52 -14.56
C THR A 235 -0.82 -2.62 -13.43
N TYR A 236 -0.43 -3.22 -12.33
CA TYR A 236 -0.01 -2.57 -11.11
C TYR A 236 1.44 -2.90 -10.77
N MET A 237 2.19 -1.94 -10.25
CA MET A 237 3.58 -2.16 -9.86
C MET A 237 3.68 -2.69 -8.44
N GLY A 238 4.52 -3.71 -8.29
CA GLY A 238 4.87 -4.30 -7.01
C GLY A 238 6.36 -4.18 -6.72
N LYS A 239 6.70 -4.20 -5.44
CA LYS A 239 8.09 -4.11 -4.97
C LYS A 239 8.27 -4.76 -3.60
N CYS A 240 9.53 -5.04 -3.27
CA CYS A 240 9.91 -5.34 -1.89
C CYS A 240 9.82 -4.08 -1.03
N ALA A 241 9.24 -4.19 0.16
CA ALA A 241 9.07 -3.09 1.11
C ALA A 241 9.79 -3.33 2.45
N GLU A 242 10.68 -4.33 2.51
CA GLU A 242 11.56 -4.61 3.65
C GLU A 242 13.00 -4.78 3.18
N LEU A 243 13.95 -4.05 3.78
CA LEU A 243 15.34 -4.02 3.33
C LEU A 243 15.96 -5.42 3.39
N CYS A 244 16.22 -6.01 2.23
CA CYS A 244 16.67 -7.39 2.08
C CYS A 244 18.09 -7.53 1.49
N GLY A 245 18.84 -6.44 1.33
CA GLY A 245 20.24 -6.49 0.87
C GLY A 245 20.55 -5.53 -0.28
N GLU A 246 21.60 -5.84 -1.03
CA GLU A 246 22.22 -4.92 -2.00
C GLU A 246 21.26 -4.46 -3.12
N TYR A 247 20.52 -5.40 -3.70
CA TYR A 247 19.59 -5.10 -4.81
C TYR A 247 18.13 -5.02 -4.37
N HIS A 248 17.90 -4.63 -3.11
CA HIS A 248 16.54 -4.42 -2.59
C HIS A 248 15.67 -3.54 -3.48
N SER A 249 16.22 -2.47 -4.05
CA SER A 249 15.51 -1.55 -4.94
C SER A 249 15.16 -2.13 -6.31
N LEU A 250 15.84 -3.21 -6.74
CA LEU A 250 15.61 -3.93 -7.99
C LEU A 250 14.73 -5.18 -7.82
N MET A 251 14.27 -5.47 -6.59
CA MET A 251 13.34 -6.56 -6.31
C MET A 251 11.91 -6.12 -6.63
N LEU A 252 11.63 -5.97 -7.92
CA LEU A 252 10.39 -5.45 -8.47
C LEU A 252 9.58 -6.57 -9.15
N PHE A 253 8.29 -6.34 -9.30
CA PHE A 253 7.37 -7.22 -10.04
C PHE A 253 6.17 -6.41 -10.56
N GLN A 254 5.35 -7.04 -11.39
CA GLN A 254 4.06 -6.50 -11.82
C GLN A 254 2.92 -7.42 -11.35
N VAL A 255 1.74 -6.84 -11.20
CA VAL A 255 0.49 -7.57 -11.06
C VAL A 255 -0.40 -7.21 -12.23
N LYS A 256 -0.87 -8.20 -12.99
CA LYS A 256 -1.89 -8.04 -14.01
C LYS A 256 -3.20 -8.60 -13.52
N VAL A 257 -4.15 -7.73 -13.28
CA VAL A 257 -5.55 -8.10 -13.00
C VAL A 257 -6.29 -8.17 -14.33
N VAL A 258 -6.82 -9.34 -14.64
CA VAL A 258 -7.40 -9.67 -15.95
C VAL A 258 -8.70 -10.48 -15.79
N SER A 259 -9.43 -10.70 -16.87
CA SER A 259 -10.57 -11.64 -16.86
C SER A 259 -10.15 -13.08 -16.51
N ILE A 260 -11.09 -13.90 -16.02
CA ILE A 260 -10.81 -15.32 -15.72
C ILE A 260 -10.34 -16.06 -16.98
N ASP A 261 -10.90 -15.76 -18.13
CA ASP A 261 -10.52 -16.41 -19.40
C ASP A 261 -9.08 -16.06 -19.81
N GLU A 262 -8.68 -14.80 -19.67
CA GLU A 262 -7.30 -14.36 -19.93
C GLU A 262 -6.33 -14.94 -18.91
N TYR A 263 -6.70 -15.01 -17.64
CA TYR A 263 -5.92 -15.68 -16.60
C TYR A 263 -5.71 -17.17 -16.95
N ASN A 264 -6.78 -17.90 -17.30
CA ASN A 264 -6.68 -19.31 -17.69
C ASN A 264 -5.81 -19.51 -18.93
N ALA A 265 -5.91 -18.61 -19.93
CA ALA A 265 -5.06 -18.63 -21.11
C ALA A 265 -3.58 -18.41 -20.76
N TYR A 266 -3.29 -17.49 -19.83
CA TYR A 266 -1.93 -17.28 -19.32
C TYR A 266 -1.38 -18.56 -18.65
N ILE A 267 -2.13 -19.19 -17.74
CA ILE A 267 -1.70 -20.44 -17.10
C ILE A 267 -1.43 -21.55 -18.12
N ALA A 268 -2.28 -21.67 -19.16
CA ALA A 268 -2.05 -22.62 -20.24
C ALA A 268 -0.77 -22.30 -21.03
N SER A 269 -0.47 -21.03 -21.27
CA SER A 269 0.76 -20.59 -21.95
C SER A 269 2.03 -20.90 -21.13
N GLN A 270 1.99 -20.73 -19.81
CA GLN A 270 3.09 -21.08 -18.91
C GLN A 270 3.40 -22.58 -18.97
N LYS A 271 2.36 -23.44 -18.91
CA LYS A 271 2.54 -24.88 -19.06
C LYS A 271 3.13 -25.26 -20.43
N ALA A 272 2.66 -24.64 -21.49
CA ALA A 272 3.17 -24.88 -22.84
C ALA A 272 4.63 -24.44 -23.02
N ALA A 273 5.07 -23.43 -22.24
CA ALA A 273 6.46 -22.96 -22.18
C ALA A 273 7.35 -23.84 -21.28
N GLY A 274 6.78 -24.83 -20.58
CA GLY A 274 7.51 -25.76 -19.72
C GLY A 274 7.54 -25.33 -18.23
N PHE A 275 6.82 -24.26 -17.84
CA PHE A 275 6.68 -23.81 -16.45
C PHE A 275 5.47 -24.49 -15.78
N GLU A 276 5.41 -25.82 -15.83
CA GLU A 276 4.34 -26.64 -15.24
C GLU A 276 4.74 -27.16 -13.86
N GLY A 277 3.79 -27.22 -12.93
CA GLY A 277 3.98 -27.66 -11.55
C GLY A 277 4.26 -26.52 -10.60
N ASP A 278 5.09 -26.77 -9.59
CA ASP A 278 5.43 -25.83 -8.53
C ASP A 278 6.96 -25.74 -8.37
N LEU A 279 7.46 -24.54 -8.13
CA LEU A 279 8.80 -24.33 -7.60
C LEU A 279 8.80 -24.66 -6.10
N GLY A 280 9.48 -25.74 -5.70
CA GLY A 280 9.57 -26.16 -4.31
C GLY A 280 10.20 -25.14 -3.38
N THR A 281 10.13 -25.40 -2.07
CA THR A 281 10.76 -24.55 -1.05
C THR A 281 12.29 -24.59 -1.14
N ASP A 282 12.86 -25.68 -1.62
CA ASP A 282 14.31 -25.91 -1.76
C ASP A 282 14.85 -25.47 -3.13
N TYR A 283 14.01 -24.81 -3.95
CA TYR A 283 14.45 -24.30 -5.23
C TYR A 283 15.61 -23.33 -5.09
N ASP A 284 16.61 -23.44 -5.97
CA ASP A 284 17.84 -22.65 -5.90
C ASP A 284 17.55 -21.15 -6.02
N ARG A 285 17.68 -20.45 -4.90
CA ARG A 285 17.49 -19.00 -4.80
C ARG A 285 18.45 -18.18 -5.67
N LEU A 286 19.59 -18.76 -6.08
CA LEU A 286 20.58 -18.06 -6.90
C LEU A 286 20.18 -17.98 -8.37
N GLN A 287 19.14 -18.69 -8.80
CA GLN A 287 18.57 -18.56 -10.14
C GLN A 287 17.63 -17.34 -10.24
N ASN A 288 18.17 -16.17 -9.98
CA ASN A 288 17.43 -14.90 -10.00
C ASN A 288 18.03 -13.87 -10.97
N LEU A 289 19.11 -14.26 -11.65
CA LEU A 289 19.78 -13.37 -12.61
C LEU A 289 19.04 -13.38 -13.96
N PRO A 290 19.10 -12.26 -14.71
CA PRO A 290 18.53 -12.21 -16.06
C PRO A 290 19.07 -13.32 -16.96
N GLY A 291 18.18 -14.02 -17.67
CA GLY A 291 18.52 -15.15 -18.55
C GLY A 291 18.66 -16.51 -17.85
N THR A 292 18.34 -16.59 -16.55
CA THR A 292 18.27 -17.86 -15.78
C THR A 292 16.83 -18.37 -15.61
N ASP A 293 15.85 -17.70 -16.20
CA ASP A 293 14.43 -18.02 -16.26
C ASP A 293 14.18 -19.23 -17.19
N VAL A 294 14.71 -20.38 -16.81
CA VAL A 294 14.51 -21.65 -17.52
C VAL A 294 13.58 -22.55 -16.69
N PRO A 295 12.70 -23.33 -17.35
CA PRO A 295 11.84 -24.27 -16.64
C PRO A 295 12.65 -25.19 -15.73
N ALA A 296 12.16 -25.40 -14.50
CA ALA A 296 12.75 -26.36 -13.61
C ALA A 296 12.65 -27.77 -14.25
N THR A 297 13.77 -28.34 -14.63
CA THR A 297 13.76 -29.75 -15.03
C THR A 297 13.41 -30.55 -13.80
N THR A 298 12.33 -31.35 -13.88
CA THR A 298 12.03 -32.38 -12.89
C THR A 298 13.18 -33.37 -12.94
N GLU A 299 14.22 -33.14 -12.12
CA GLU A 299 15.14 -34.21 -11.80
C GLU A 299 14.33 -35.23 -11.02
N SER A 300 13.94 -36.30 -11.74
CA SER A 300 13.45 -37.52 -11.11
C SER A 300 14.47 -37.92 -10.07
N SER A 301 14.07 -37.94 -8.80
CA SER A 301 14.79 -38.58 -7.71
C SER A 301 14.95 -40.06 -8.07
N GLU A 302 16.03 -40.38 -8.76
CA GLU A 302 16.64 -41.70 -8.77
C GLU A 302 17.87 -41.60 -7.86
N GLU A 303 17.65 -41.92 -6.56
CA GLU A 303 18.55 -42.79 -5.77
C GLU A 303 17.86 -43.10 -4.44
#